data_38696193f8a40f36a84125d9e7f2f8c9
#
_entry.id   38696193f8a40f36a84125d9e7f2f8c9
#
_cell.length_a   1.000
_cell.length_b   1.000
_cell.length_c   1.000
_cell.angle_alpha   90.00
_cell.angle_beta   90.00
_cell.angle_gamma   90.00
#
_symmetry.space_group_name_H-M   'P 1'
#
loop_
_entity.id
_entity.type
_entity.pdbx_description
1 polymer ?
#
loop_
_entity_poly.entity_id
_entity_poly.type
_entity_poly.pdbx_seq_one_letter_code
_entity_poly.pdbx_strand_id
1 'polypeptide(L)'
;MKELAQWINWRYEERDGKRTKVPLCPHTGKLARVDQPETWGSYEEALEASKKYGCGGVGFVFTEVDPYAGIDLDDIRDSQTGEIEESARKIIEQLNSYAELSPSGSGIHVLVKAEVPPGGRRKGQVEVYDSGRFFTVTGTHLPGTPKRIEERQVEVEILHRKIFDFTKGDANGQGSHGPGNDLSDAEVLAKAGQASNGEAFEKLWAGDTSDYASGSEADLALCSRLVFWTSGDSDRIDKLFRQSGLYRPKWDERHYGDG
;
A
#
# COMPACT_ATOMS: atom_id res chain seq x y z
N MET A 1 3.46 9.43 11.73
CA MET A 1 4.78 8.75 11.80
C MET A 1 5.75 9.41 12.79
N LYS A 2 6.00 10.72 12.74
CA LYS A 2 7.05 11.37 13.58
C LYS A 2 6.83 11.22 15.08
N GLU A 3 5.62 10.99 15.52
CA GLU A 3 5.25 10.80 16.93
C GLU A 3 5.54 9.38 17.47
N LEU A 4 5.90 8.44 16.58
CA LEU A 4 6.23 7.07 16.95
C LEU A 4 7.74 6.90 17.15
N ALA A 5 8.13 6.14 18.17
CA ALA A 5 9.54 5.84 18.47
C ALA A 5 10.03 4.63 17.63
N GLN A 6 9.84 4.70 16.31
CA GLN A 6 10.16 3.65 15.35
C GLN A 6 11.22 4.11 14.33
N TRP A 7 12.03 5.11 14.69
CA TRP A 7 13.02 5.67 13.80
C TRP A 7 14.39 5.08 14.05
N ILE A 8 15.10 4.87 12.95
CA ILE A 8 16.48 4.40 12.92
C ILE A 8 17.30 5.32 12.01
N ASN A 9 18.61 5.17 12.06
CA ASN A 9 19.51 5.70 11.05
C ASN A 9 19.89 4.60 10.07
N TRP A 10 20.51 4.97 8.97
CA TRP A 10 21.06 4.01 8.04
C TRP A 10 22.33 4.57 7.38
N ARG A 11 23.18 3.66 6.89
CA ARG A 11 24.31 3.98 6.03
C ARG A 11 24.46 2.93 4.96
N TYR A 12 25.20 3.28 3.91
CA TYR A 12 25.63 2.28 2.95
C TYR A 12 26.81 1.50 3.45
N GLU A 13 26.75 0.18 3.33
CA GLU A 13 27.89 -0.73 3.48
C GLU A 13 28.00 -1.61 2.23
N GLU A 14 29.22 -1.98 1.87
CA GLU A 14 29.45 -2.98 0.85
C GLU A 14 29.40 -4.37 1.50
N ARG A 15 28.48 -5.20 1.04
CA ARG A 15 28.30 -6.58 1.50
C ARG A 15 28.22 -7.49 0.29
N ASP A 16 29.12 -8.44 0.20
CA ASP A 16 29.20 -9.39 -0.93
C ASP A 16 29.24 -8.68 -2.31
N GLY A 17 30.00 -7.58 -2.40
CA GLY A 17 30.11 -6.77 -3.61
C GLY A 17 28.88 -5.93 -3.96
N LYS A 18 27.89 -5.86 -3.05
CA LYS A 18 26.66 -5.05 -3.22
C LYS A 18 26.58 -3.95 -2.19
N ARG A 19 26.24 -2.76 -2.66
CA ARG A 19 25.96 -1.61 -1.80
C ARG A 19 24.60 -1.78 -1.12
N THR A 20 24.62 -1.99 0.19
CA THR A 20 23.43 -2.32 0.99
C THR A 20 23.19 -1.22 2.03
N LYS A 21 21.94 -0.83 2.24
CA LYS A 21 21.52 0.08 3.32
C LYS A 21 21.44 -0.72 4.62
N VAL A 22 22.30 -0.37 5.59
CA VAL A 22 22.39 -1.04 6.89
C VAL A 22 21.74 -0.17 7.95
N PRO A 23 20.78 -0.71 8.75
CA PRO A 23 20.12 0.05 9.80
C PRO A 23 21.03 0.24 11.02
N LEU A 24 20.96 1.44 11.65
CA LEU A 24 21.75 1.83 12.80
C LEU A 24 20.85 2.37 13.91
N CYS A 25 21.13 1.98 15.15
CA CYS A 25 20.48 2.47 16.36
C CYS A 25 20.84 3.94 16.62
N PRO A 26 19.87 4.86 16.74
CA PRO A 26 20.11 6.27 17.00
C PRO A 26 20.88 6.53 18.29
N HIS A 27 20.65 5.72 19.32
CA HIS A 27 21.29 5.89 20.63
C HIS A 27 22.77 5.53 20.64
N THR A 28 23.17 4.53 19.85
CA THR A 28 24.52 3.93 19.95
C THR A 28 25.35 4.01 18.68
N GLY A 29 24.74 4.28 17.51
CA GLY A 29 25.39 4.21 16.20
C GLY A 29 25.77 2.78 15.76
N LYS A 30 25.41 1.74 16.55
CA LYS A 30 25.62 0.33 16.20
C LYS A 30 24.46 -0.17 15.36
N LEU A 31 24.54 -1.43 14.89
CA LEU A 31 23.46 -2.05 14.12
C LEU A 31 22.13 -2.00 14.87
N ALA A 32 21.08 -1.60 14.17
CA ALA A 32 19.70 -1.76 14.60
C ALA A 32 19.08 -2.98 13.95
N ARG A 33 17.95 -3.44 14.49
CA ARG A 33 17.19 -4.56 13.97
C ARG A 33 15.72 -4.18 13.87
N VAL A 34 15.06 -4.60 12.81
CA VAL A 34 13.63 -4.31 12.56
C VAL A 34 12.67 -5.11 13.47
N ASP A 35 13.19 -6.09 14.20
CA ASP A 35 12.48 -6.92 15.17
C ASP A 35 12.87 -6.61 16.64
N GLN A 36 13.64 -5.54 16.90
CA GLN A 36 14.11 -5.14 18.22
C GLN A 36 13.83 -3.66 18.50
N PRO A 37 12.65 -3.33 19.08
CA PRO A 37 12.24 -1.95 19.36
C PRO A 37 13.23 -1.14 20.22
N GLU A 38 13.99 -1.80 21.08
CA GLU A 38 15.02 -1.16 21.90
C GLU A 38 16.20 -0.58 21.08
N THR A 39 16.27 -0.92 19.79
CA THR A 39 17.29 -0.38 18.86
C THR A 39 16.78 0.81 18.05
N TRP A 40 15.54 1.22 18.25
CA TRP A 40 14.92 2.36 17.58
C TRP A 40 14.90 3.58 18.49
N GLY A 41 14.50 4.72 18.00
CA GLY A 41 14.35 5.96 18.75
C GLY A 41 13.24 6.85 18.20
N SER A 42 13.11 8.04 18.76
CA SER A 42 12.24 9.09 18.25
C SER A 42 12.80 9.66 16.93
N TYR A 43 11.96 10.40 16.21
CA TYR A 43 12.38 11.10 14.98
C TYR A 43 13.50 12.10 15.26
N GLU A 44 13.41 12.82 16.35
CA GLU A 44 14.38 13.83 16.79
C GLU A 44 15.74 13.19 17.11
N GLU A 45 15.74 12.09 17.87
CA GLU A 45 16.95 11.34 18.19
C GLU A 45 17.63 10.81 16.93
N ALA A 46 16.86 10.29 15.96
CA ALA A 46 17.40 9.82 14.69
C ALA A 46 17.99 10.96 13.84
N LEU A 47 17.39 12.16 13.86
CA LEU A 47 17.94 13.35 13.18
C LEU A 47 19.26 13.80 13.80
N GLU A 48 19.34 13.84 15.13
CA GLU A 48 20.59 14.19 15.85
C GLU A 48 21.69 13.16 15.61
N ALA A 49 21.34 11.87 15.71
CA ALA A 49 22.26 10.76 15.48
C ALA A 49 22.78 10.73 14.03
N SER A 50 21.95 11.11 13.06
CA SER A 50 22.37 11.21 11.65
C SER A 50 23.57 12.15 11.47
N LYS A 51 23.54 13.30 12.17
CA LYS A 51 24.64 14.27 12.17
C LYS A 51 25.84 13.75 12.95
N LYS A 52 25.58 13.18 14.14
CA LYS A 52 26.62 12.71 15.06
C LYS A 52 27.45 11.56 14.50
N TYR A 53 26.83 10.62 13.83
CA TYR A 53 27.48 9.39 13.33
C TYR A 53 27.77 9.43 11.82
N GLY A 54 27.46 10.52 11.13
CA GLY A 54 27.66 10.64 9.68
C GLY A 54 26.86 9.61 8.89
N CYS A 55 25.59 9.40 9.28
CA CYS A 55 24.71 8.44 8.63
C CYS A 55 24.24 8.94 7.26
N GLY A 56 23.75 8.02 6.42
CA GLY A 56 23.16 8.34 5.12
C GLY A 56 21.78 9.03 5.25
N GLY A 57 21.13 8.89 6.42
CA GLY A 57 19.85 9.50 6.71
C GLY A 57 19.07 8.76 7.80
N VAL A 58 17.78 9.03 7.86
CA VAL A 58 16.84 8.38 8.77
C VAL A 58 15.96 7.36 8.04
N GLY A 59 15.44 6.41 8.76
CA GLY A 59 14.48 5.43 8.27
C GLY A 59 13.40 5.14 9.31
N PHE A 60 12.25 4.70 8.84
CA PHE A 60 11.12 4.31 9.69
C PHE A 60 10.93 2.79 9.61
N VAL A 61 10.78 2.15 10.77
CA VAL A 61 10.52 0.71 10.88
C VAL A 61 9.01 0.50 10.95
N PHE A 62 8.46 -0.23 9.99
CA PHE A 62 7.04 -0.63 9.98
C PHE A 62 6.81 -1.81 10.91
N THR A 63 5.70 -1.77 11.63
CA THR A 63 5.28 -2.80 12.59
C THR A 63 3.80 -3.12 12.44
N GLU A 64 3.38 -4.29 12.89
CA GLU A 64 1.98 -4.72 12.87
C GLU A 64 1.03 -3.86 13.73
N VAL A 65 1.57 -2.98 14.58
CA VAL A 65 0.77 -2.16 15.50
C VAL A 65 0.62 -0.70 15.06
N ASP A 66 1.37 -0.27 14.05
CA ASP A 66 1.19 1.05 13.46
C ASP A 66 0.34 0.97 12.18
N PRO A 67 -0.34 2.05 11.78
CA PRO A 67 -1.24 2.01 10.64
C PRO A 67 -0.55 2.21 9.29
N TYR A 68 0.78 2.21 9.21
CA TYR A 68 1.50 2.64 8.03
C TYR A 68 1.97 1.46 7.17
N ALA A 69 1.89 1.65 5.86
CA ALA A 69 2.53 0.80 4.87
C ALA A 69 3.37 1.62 3.90
N GLY A 70 4.42 1.00 3.38
CA GLY A 70 5.29 1.57 2.37
C GLY A 70 5.26 0.76 1.08
N ILE A 71 5.14 1.47 -0.03
CA ILE A 71 5.30 0.92 -1.38
C ILE A 71 6.60 1.48 -1.95
N ASP A 72 7.56 0.59 -2.24
CA ASP A 72 8.84 0.92 -2.86
C ASP A 72 8.80 0.58 -4.33
N LEU A 73 9.04 1.59 -5.16
CA LEU A 73 9.11 1.50 -6.61
C LEU A 73 10.58 1.72 -7.02
N ASP A 74 11.31 0.62 -7.21
CA ASP A 74 12.74 0.62 -7.49
C ASP A 74 13.03 0.88 -8.97
N ASP A 75 14.05 1.71 -9.26
CA ASP A 75 14.61 1.96 -10.60
C ASP A 75 13.56 2.33 -11.68
N ILE A 76 12.54 3.12 -11.30
CA ILE A 76 11.43 3.54 -12.17
C ILE A 76 11.55 5.00 -12.62
N ARG A 77 12.60 5.69 -12.21
CA ARG A 77 12.81 7.10 -12.49
C ARG A 77 14.22 7.34 -13.04
N ASP A 78 14.30 8.04 -14.15
CA ASP A 78 15.59 8.57 -14.64
C ASP A 78 16.07 9.68 -13.70
N SER A 79 17.23 9.48 -13.07
CA SER A 79 17.78 10.42 -12.10
C SER A 79 18.28 11.73 -12.72
N GLN A 80 18.51 11.77 -14.04
CA GLN A 80 18.99 12.95 -14.76
C GLN A 80 17.82 13.79 -15.31
N THR A 81 16.88 13.16 -15.97
CA THR A 81 15.72 13.85 -16.59
C THR A 81 14.57 14.03 -15.62
N GLY A 82 14.46 13.16 -14.61
CA GLY A 82 13.33 13.11 -13.69
C GLY A 82 12.13 12.39 -14.26
N GLU A 83 12.22 11.79 -15.43
CA GLU A 83 11.13 11.05 -16.06
C GLU A 83 10.80 9.78 -15.28
N ILE A 84 9.51 9.53 -15.05
CA ILE A 84 9.00 8.38 -14.31
C ILE A 84 8.30 7.44 -15.29
N GLU A 85 8.57 6.15 -15.20
CA GLU A 85 7.91 5.13 -16.00
C GLU A 85 6.39 5.19 -15.86
N GLU A 86 5.68 5.01 -16.95
CA GLU A 86 4.22 5.11 -17.01
C GLU A 86 3.52 4.11 -16.06
N SER A 87 4.07 2.90 -15.91
CA SER A 87 3.60 1.88 -14.98
C SER A 87 3.64 2.35 -13.52
N ALA A 88 4.76 3.00 -13.13
CA ALA A 88 4.95 3.54 -11.78
C ALA A 88 4.08 4.78 -11.56
N ARG A 89 3.95 5.65 -12.57
CA ARG A 89 3.07 6.82 -12.50
C ARG A 89 1.63 6.42 -12.17
N LYS A 90 1.09 5.39 -12.84
CA LYS A 90 -0.25 4.87 -12.56
C LYS A 90 -0.42 4.35 -11.13
N ILE A 91 0.61 3.71 -10.57
CA ILE A 91 0.59 3.26 -9.18
C ILE A 91 0.56 4.46 -8.22
N ILE A 92 1.40 5.47 -8.46
CA ILE A 92 1.47 6.68 -7.64
C ILE A 92 0.14 7.45 -7.67
N GLU A 93 -0.45 7.60 -8.85
CA GLU A 93 -1.76 8.24 -9.04
C GLU A 93 -2.89 7.46 -8.37
N GLN A 94 -2.89 6.13 -8.49
CA GLN A 94 -3.87 5.26 -7.84
C GLN A 94 -3.80 5.39 -6.32
N LEU A 95 -2.60 5.33 -5.74
CA LEU A 95 -2.40 5.44 -4.29
C LEU A 95 -2.67 6.85 -3.78
N ASN A 96 -2.40 7.90 -4.56
CA ASN A 96 -2.66 9.32 -4.25
C ASN A 96 -2.40 9.67 -2.77
N SER A 97 -1.20 9.38 -2.29
CA SER A 97 -0.74 9.62 -0.93
C SER A 97 0.64 10.29 -0.95
N TYR A 98 1.23 10.54 0.23
CA TYR A 98 2.58 11.08 0.32
C TYR A 98 3.57 10.19 -0.43
N ALA A 99 4.31 10.78 -1.35
CA ALA A 99 5.40 10.11 -2.05
C ALA A 99 6.68 10.95 -2.01
N GLU A 100 7.82 10.27 -2.01
CA GLU A 100 9.12 10.91 -1.98
C GLU A 100 10.15 10.13 -2.83
N LEU A 101 11.20 10.81 -3.25
CA LEU A 101 12.31 10.16 -3.93
C LEU A 101 13.10 9.29 -2.96
N SER A 102 13.48 8.10 -3.39
CA SER A 102 14.42 7.26 -2.65
C SER A 102 15.83 7.89 -2.60
N PRO A 103 16.73 7.45 -1.72
CA PRO A 103 18.08 8.00 -1.63
C PRO A 103 18.93 7.86 -2.89
N SER A 104 18.61 6.93 -3.79
CA SER A 104 19.29 6.79 -5.10
C SER A 104 18.82 7.85 -6.10
N GLY A 105 17.62 8.41 -5.91
CA GLY A 105 16.96 9.30 -6.87
C GLY A 105 16.33 8.57 -8.07
N SER A 106 16.53 7.26 -8.21
CA SER A 106 15.94 6.42 -9.26
C SER A 106 14.67 5.69 -8.82
N GLY A 107 14.40 5.60 -7.51
CA GLY A 107 13.19 4.98 -6.96
C GLY A 107 12.28 6.00 -6.28
N ILE A 108 11.06 5.56 -5.97
CA ILE A 108 10.04 6.35 -5.27
C ILE A 108 9.44 5.50 -4.15
N HIS A 109 9.36 6.07 -2.95
CA HIS A 109 8.59 5.51 -1.85
C HIS A 109 7.23 6.20 -1.77
N VAL A 110 6.15 5.43 -1.75
CA VAL A 110 4.80 5.93 -1.43
C VAL A 110 4.44 5.42 -0.05
N LEU A 111 4.05 6.34 0.85
CA LEU A 111 3.61 6.02 2.20
C LEU A 111 2.10 6.16 2.30
N VAL A 112 1.44 5.17 2.88
CA VAL A 112 -0.01 5.12 3.05
C VAL A 112 -0.35 4.67 4.47
N LYS A 113 -1.61 4.85 4.88
CA LYS A 113 -2.18 4.10 6.00
C LYS A 113 -3.03 2.96 5.41
N ALA A 114 -2.59 1.73 5.64
CA ALA A 114 -3.23 0.51 5.19
C ALA A 114 -2.56 -0.71 5.83
N GLU A 115 -3.30 -1.82 5.88
CA GLU A 115 -2.76 -3.15 6.10
C GLU A 115 -2.50 -3.80 4.75
N VAL A 116 -1.33 -4.42 4.58
CA VAL A 116 -1.00 -5.11 3.34
C VAL A 116 -1.57 -6.53 3.37
N PRO A 117 -2.37 -6.94 2.38
CA PRO A 117 -2.93 -8.28 2.32
C PRO A 117 -1.85 -9.37 2.45
N PRO A 118 -2.19 -10.54 3.01
CA PRO A 118 -1.25 -11.67 3.06
C PRO A 118 -0.84 -12.11 1.67
N GLY A 119 0.41 -12.57 1.51
CA GLY A 119 0.90 -13.07 0.23
C GLY A 119 2.23 -12.44 -0.20
N GLY A 120 2.38 -12.18 -1.49
CA GLY A 120 3.60 -11.62 -2.06
C GLY A 120 3.92 -10.22 -1.53
N ARG A 121 5.22 -9.94 -1.32
CA ARG A 121 5.70 -8.63 -0.87
C ARG A 121 6.58 -7.93 -1.90
N ARG A 122 7.10 -8.69 -2.87
CA ARG A 122 7.99 -8.18 -3.93
C ARG A 122 7.72 -8.88 -5.25
N LYS A 123 7.58 -8.08 -6.33
CA LYS A 123 7.53 -8.55 -7.71
C LYS A 123 8.11 -7.50 -8.65
N GLY A 124 9.19 -7.85 -9.33
CA GLY A 124 9.91 -6.93 -10.20
C GLY A 124 10.44 -5.73 -9.40
N GLN A 125 10.04 -4.55 -9.83
CA GLN A 125 10.43 -3.25 -9.24
C GLN A 125 9.52 -2.77 -8.11
N VAL A 126 8.48 -3.54 -7.73
CA VAL A 126 7.50 -3.13 -6.71
C VAL A 126 7.66 -3.99 -5.46
N GLU A 127 7.86 -3.32 -4.32
CA GLU A 127 7.82 -3.92 -3.00
C GLU A 127 6.73 -3.24 -2.16
N VAL A 128 6.03 -4.01 -1.29
CA VAL A 128 4.95 -3.50 -0.43
C VAL A 128 5.11 -4.09 0.97
N TYR A 129 5.25 -3.24 2.00
CA TYR A 129 5.47 -3.68 3.37
C TYR A 129 4.69 -2.80 4.37
N ASP A 130 4.12 -3.46 5.38
CA ASP A 130 3.50 -2.86 6.56
C ASP A 130 4.19 -3.31 7.87
N SER A 131 5.12 -4.26 7.81
CA SER A 131 5.84 -4.77 8.98
C SER A 131 7.15 -5.45 8.59
N GLY A 132 8.05 -5.65 9.57
CA GLY A 132 9.29 -6.41 9.40
C GLY A 132 10.32 -5.78 8.45
N ARG A 133 10.15 -4.52 8.09
CA ARG A 133 11.03 -3.75 7.20
C ARG A 133 11.20 -2.32 7.71
N PHE A 134 12.29 -1.69 7.28
CA PHE A 134 12.40 -0.24 7.37
C PHE A 134 12.48 0.38 5.98
N PHE A 135 11.88 1.53 5.82
CA PHE A 135 12.09 2.38 4.65
C PHE A 135 12.97 3.57 5.03
N THR A 136 13.89 3.91 4.17
CA THR A 136 14.61 5.19 4.27
C THR A 136 13.62 6.32 4.01
N VAL A 137 13.67 7.37 4.83
CA VAL A 137 12.83 8.55 4.66
C VAL A 137 13.73 9.74 4.33
N THR A 138 13.54 10.30 3.14
CA THR A 138 14.39 11.37 2.61
C THR A 138 13.81 12.75 2.82
N GLY A 139 12.49 12.87 2.91
CA GLY A 139 11.77 14.13 2.90
C GLY A 139 11.79 14.85 1.54
N THR A 140 12.35 14.23 0.50
CA THR A 140 12.37 14.79 -0.86
C THR A 140 11.04 14.48 -1.55
N HIS A 141 10.03 15.25 -1.17
CA HIS A 141 8.65 15.07 -1.60
C HIS A 141 8.51 15.12 -3.13
N LEU A 142 7.76 14.16 -3.70
CA LEU A 142 7.45 14.10 -5.12
C LEU A 142 6.35 15.14 -5.47
N PRO A 143 6.65 16.12 -6.35
CA PRO A 143 5.65 17.11 -6.75
C PRO A 143 4.41 16.46 -7.38
N GLY A 144 3.24 17.02 -7.09
CA GLY A 144 1.96 16.51 -7.60
C GLY A 144 1.29 15.47 -6.71
N THR A 145 1.96 14.99 -5.65
CA THR A 145 1.36 14.07 -4.67
C THR A 145 0.94 14.79 -3.38
N PRO A 146 0.02 14.22 -2.56
CA PRO A 146 -0.33 14.79 -1.26
C PRO A 146 0.86 14.98 -0.34
N LYS A 147 0.85 16.04 0.48
CA LYS A 147 1.91 16.31 1.47
C LYS A 147 1.74 15.54 2.77
N ARG A 148 0.67 14.77 2.91
CA ARG A 148 0.37 13.94 4.08
C ARG A 148 0.13 12.50 3.63
N ILE A 149 0.29 11.58 4.57
CA ILE A 149 0.02 10.16 4.39
C ILE A 149 -1.49 9.97 4.50
N GLU A 150 -2.10 9.43 3.45
CA GLU A 150 -3.55 9.25 3.34
C GLU A 150 -3.94 7.80 3.68
N GLU A 151 -5.19 7.59 4.07
CA GLU A 151 -5.77 6.26 4.21
C GLU A 151 -6.09 5.66 2.84
N ARG A 152 -5.48 4.51 2.51
CA ARG A 152 -5.54 3.89 1.16
C ARG A 152 -5.67 2.37 1.21
N GLN A 153 -6.49 1.87 2.14
CA GLN A 153 -6.69 0.43 2.30
C GLN A 153 -7.15 -0.24 1.00
N VAL A 154 -8.16 0.33 0.37
CA VAL A 154 -8.76 -0.21 -0.85
C VAL A 154 -7.77 -0.19 -2.02
N GLU A 155 -7.05 0.92 -2.19
CA GLU A 155 -6.07 1.10 -3.25
C GLU A 155 -4.90 0.12 -3.11
N VAL A 156 -4.47 -0.14 -1.87
CA VAL A 156 -3.42 -1.13 -1.56
C VAL A 156 -3.92 -2.55 -1.85
N GLU A 157 -5.13 -2.91 -1.47
CA GLU A 157 -5.72 -4.23 -1.78
C GLU A 157 -5.82 -4.47 -3.29
N ILE A 158 -6.28 -3.47 -4.06
CA ILE A 158 -6.36 -3.55 -5.53
C ILE A 158 -4.96 -3.69 -6.13
N LEU A 159 -4.02 -2.86 -5.69
CA LEU A 159 -2.64 -2.90 -6.16
C LEU A 159 -1.98 -4.25 -5.87
N HIS A 160 -2.11 -4.73 -4.62
CA HIS A 160 -1.54 -6.00 -4.18
C HIS A 160 -2.04 -7.16 -5.03
N ARG A 161 -3.36 -7.24 -5.24
CA ARG A 161 -3.98 -8.25 -6.10
C ARG A 161 -3.45 -8.17 -7.53
N LYS A 162 -3.45 -7.00 -8.13
CA LYS A 162 -2.95 -6.78 -9.50
C LYS A 162 -1.50 -7.20 -9.67
N ILE A 163 -0.66 -7.05 -8.66
CA ILE A 163 0.75 -7.37 -8.75
C ILE A 163 1.02 -8.83 -8.41
N PHE A 164 0.42 -9.37 -7.35
CA PHE A 164 0.83 -10.64 -6.76
C PHE A 164 -0.09 -11.82 -7.09
N ASP A 165 -1.39 -11.60 -7.33
CA ASP A 165 -2.34 -12.70 -7.57
C ASP A 165 -2.40 -13.15 -9.04
N PHE A 166 -1.97 -12.32 -9.99
CA PHE A 166 -1.97 -12.63 -11.44
C PHE A 166 -0.89 -13.65 -11.89
N THR A 167 -0.17 -14.32 -11.00
CA THR A 167 0.97 -15.17 -11.40
C THR A 167 0.72 -16.67 -11.37
N LYS A 168 -0.51 -17.15 -11.32
CA LYS A 168 -0.80 -18.60 -11.45
C LYS A 168 -1.62 -19.02 -12.69
N GLY A 169 -1.81 -18.14 -13.69
CA GLY A 169 -2.70 -18.41 -14.81
C GLY A 169 -2.23 -18.12 -16.23
N ASP A 170 -1.15 -17.40 -16.47
CA ASP A 170 -0.83 -16.89 -17.83
C ASP A 170 -0.01 -17.83 -18.74
N ALA A 171 0.30 -19.06 -18.29
CA ALA A 171 1.00 -20.03 -19.15
C ALA A 171 0.06 -20.99 -19.89
N ASN A 172 -1.23 -21.04 -19.59
CA ASN A 172 -2.14 -22.03 -20.22
C ASN A 172 -3.62 -21.61 -20.20
N GLY A 173 -3.98 -20.38 -20.54
CA GLY A 173 -5.35 -20.03 -20.94
C GLY A 173 -6.53 -20.40 -20.02
N GLN A 174 -6.26 -20.76 -18.75
CA GLN A 174 -7.27 -21.03 -17.74
C GLN A 174 -6.98 -20.15 -16.52
N GLY A 175 -7.68 -19.01 -16.43
CA GLY A 175 -7.59 -18.10 -15.32
C GLY A 175 -7.86 -18.81 -13.99
N SER A 176 -6.99 -18.63 -13.00
CA SER A 176 -7.30 -19.02 -11.63
C SER A 176 -8.30 -17.99 -11.09
N HIS A 177 -9.56 -18.36 -11.13
CA HIS A 177 -10.65 -17.63 -10.53
C HIS A 177 -10.46 -17.59 -9.01
N GLY A 178 -10.72 -16.43 -8.37
CA GLY A 178 -10.96 -16.38 -6.93
C GLY A 178 -12.09 -17.35 -6.54
N PRO A 179 -12.39 -17.55 -5.25
CA PRO A 179 -13.37 -18.55 -4.80
C PRO A 179 -14.79 -18.36 -5.38
N GLY A 180 -15.02 -17.31 -6.18
CA GLY A 180 -16.33 -16.84 -6.55
C GLY A 180 -17.00 -17.46 -7.78
N ASN A 181 -16.27 -18.14 -8.67
CA ASN A 181 -16.91 -18.64 -9.91
C ASN A 181 -17.85 -19.82 -9.70
N ASP A 182 -17.64 -20.59 -8.62
CA ASP A 182 -18.50 -21.74 -8.28
C ASP A 182 -19.49 -21.42 -7.14
N LEU A 183 -19.41 -20.22 -6.55
CA LEU A 183 -20.27 -19.80 -5.44
C LEU A 183 -21.52 -19.09 -5.97
N SER A 184 -22.67 -19.38 -5.39
CA SER A 184 -23.88 -18.59 -5.58
C SER A 184 -23.73 -17.18 -4.97
N ASP A 185 -24.57 -16.22 -5.37
CA ASP A 185 -24.56 -14.87 -4.81
C ASP A 185 -24.73 -14.87 -3.29
N ALA A 186 -25.58 -15.75 -2.77
CA ALA A 186 -25.83 -15.90 -1.33
C ALA A 186 -24.57 -16.42 -0.59
N GLU A 187 -23.85 -17.37 -1.18
CA GLU A 187 -22.59 -17.88 -0.61
C GLU A 187 -21.48 -16.83 -0.65
N VAL A 188 -21.42 -16.01 -1.72
CA VAL A 188 -20.49 -14.87 -1.82
C VAL A 188 -20.73 -13.90 -0.68
N LEU A 189 -21.98 -13.48 -0.44
CA LEU A 189 -22.32 -12.56 0.63
C LEU A 189 -22.05 -13.15 2.02
N ALA A 190 -22.40 -14.42 2.24
CA ALA A 190 -22.14 -15.09 3.50
C ALA A 190 -20.64 -15.20 3.81
N LYS A 191 -19.83 -15.56 2.83
CA LYS A 191 -18.36 -15.65 2.99
C LYS A 191 -17.71 -14.28 3.18
N ALA A 192 -18.20 -13.24 2.48
CA ALA A 192 -17.72 -11.88 2.67
C ALA A 192 -18.00 -11.36 4.09
N GLY A 193 -19.17 -11.66 4.66
CA GLY A 193 -19.50 -11.31 6.05
C GLY A 193 -18.73 -12.11 7.10
N GLN A 194 -18.26 -13.32 6.79
CA GLN A 194 -17.46 -14.18 7.69
C GLN A 194 -15.94 -13.97 7.58
N ALA A 195 -15.48 -13.16 6.64
CA ALA A 195 -14.07 -12.87 6.47
C ALA A 195 -13.52 -12.06 7.67
N SER A 196 -12.20 -11.98 7.81
CA SER A 196 -11.55 -11.19 8.88
C SER A 196 -11.97 -9.73 8.90
N ASN A 197 -12.34 -9.17 7.75
CA ASN A 197 -12.90 -7.82 7.57
C ASN A 197 -14.42 -7.83 7.34
N GLY A 198 -15.12 -8.89 7.73
CA GLY A 198 -16.54 -9.11 7.48
C GLY A 198 -17.45 -8.05 8.13
N GLU A 199 -17.09 -7.55 9.32
CA GLU A 199 -17.83 -6.47 9.98
C GLU A 199 -17.89 -5.21 9.10
N ALA A 200 -16.77 -4.81 8.51
CA ALA A 200 -16.72 -3.67 7.60
C ALA A 200 -17.47 -3.93 6.28
N PHE A 201 -17.53 -5.18 5.81
CA PHE A 201 -18.37 -5.56 4.68
C PHE A 201 -19.86 -5.45 5.01
N GLU A 202 -20.28 -5.97 6.17
CA GLU A 202 -21.70 -5.94 6.60
C GLU A 202 -22.20 -4.50 6.81
N LYS A 203 -21.39 -3.61 7.39
CA LYS A 203 -21.71 -2.18 7.51
C LYS A 203 -21.96 -1.55 6.14
N LEU A 204 -21.04 -1.72 5.20
CA LEU A 204 -21.18 -1.21 3.83
C LEU A 204 -22.38 -1.82 3.12
N TRP A 205 -22.60 -3.14 3.26
CA TRP A 205 -23.73 -3.83 2.67
C TRP A 205 -25.07 -3.30 3.20
N ALA A 206 -25.12 -2.94 4.49
CA ALA A 206 -26.27 -2.30 5.11
C ALA A 206 -26.45 -0.82 4.74
N GLY A 207 -25.49 -0.20 4.04
CA GLY A 207 -25.53 1.22 3.65
C GLY A 207 -24.93 2.17 4.67
N ASP A 208 -24.24 1.66 5.69
CA ASP A 208 -23.54 2.49 6.67
C ASP A 208 -22.23 3.02 6.06
N THR A 209 -22.16 4.34 5.94
CA THR A 209 -20.99 5.08 5.39
C THR A 209 -20.22 5.84 6.46
N SER A 210 -20.51 5.60 7.73
CA SER A 210 -19.95 6.40 8.85
C SER A 210 -18.42 6.33 8.95
N ASP A 211 -17.82 5.25 8.46
CA ASP A 211 -16.37 5.03 8.47
C ASP A 211 -15.67 5.63 7.22
N TYR A 212 -16.41 6.30 6.31
CA TYR A 212 -15.91 6.83 5.04
C TYR A 212 -16.15 8.33 4.89
N ALA A 213 -15.20 9.03 4.27
CA ALA A 213 -15.29 10.48 4.09
C ALA A 213 -16.36 10.91 3.08
N SER A 214 -16.80 10.01 2.19
CA SER A 214 -17.85 10.26 1.22
C SER A 214 -18.60 9.00 0.82
N GLY A 215 -19.84 9.15 0.32
CA GLY A 215 -20.59 8.02 -0.24
C GLY A 215 -19.93 7.38 -1.46
N SER A 216 -19.15 8.12 -2.23
CA SER A 216 -18.40 7.57 -3.37
C SER A 216 -17.20 6.71 -2.92
N GLU A 217 -16.60 7.05 -1.80
CA GLU A 217 -15.55 6.24 -1.18
C GLU A 217 -16.12 4.93 -0.60
N ALA A 218 -17.28 5.00 0.05
CA ALA A 218 -18.00 3.81 0.51
C ALA A 218 -18.44 2.90 -0.65
N ASP A 219 -18.90 3.46 -1.77
CA ASP A 219 -19.24 2.71 -2.99
C ASP A 219 -18.00 1.94 -3.51
N LEU A 220 -16.87 2.63 -3.62
CA LEU A 220 -15.62 2.03 -4.08
C LEU A 220 -15.14 0.92 -3.13
N ALA A 221 -15.26 1.12 -1.82
CA ALA A 221 -14.90 0.15 -0.80
C ALA A 221 -15.76 -1.12 -0.89
N LEU A 222 -17.08 -0.99 -1.09
CA LEU A 222 -17.96 -2.15 -1.29
C LEU A 222 -17.65 -2.87 -2.60
N CYS A 223 -17.49 -2.13 -3.71
CA CYS A 223 -17.15 -2.72 -4.99
C CYS A 223 -15.83 -3.50 -4.93
N SER A 224 -14.81 -2.98 -4.29
CA SER A 224 -13.53 -3.68 -4.14
C SER A 224 -13.66 -5.00 -3.40
N ARG A 225 -14.48 -5.06 -2.36
CA ARG A 225 -14.78 -6.33 -1.65
C ARG A 225 -15.55 -7.30 -2.53
N LEU A 226 -16.55 -6.83 -3.29
CA LEU A 226 -17.29 -7.66 -4.22
C LEU A 226 -16.39 -8.19 -5.35
N VAL A 227 -15.45 -7.39 -5.88
CA VAL A 227 -14.46 -7.83 -6.87
C VAL A 227 -13.69 -9.05 -6.38
N PHE A 228 -13.30 -9.08 -5.11
CA PHE A 228 -12.60 -10.23 -4.52
C PHE A 228 -13.45 -11.51 -4.58
N TRP A 229 -14.71 -11.42 -4.16
CA TRP A 229 -15.59 -12.58 -4.02
C TRP A 229 -16.24 -13.03 -5.33
N THR A 230 -16.27 -12.16 -6.35
CA THR A 230 -16.83 -12.47 -7.68
C THR A 230 -15.76 -12.70 -8.75
N SER A 231 -14.49 -12.75 -8.37
CA SER A 231 -13.36 -12.89 -9.30
C SER A 231 -13.32 -11.80 -10.40
N GLY A 232 -13.82 -10.59 -10.08
CA GLY A 232 -13.83 -9.46 -11.00
C GLY A 232 -14.96 -9.47 -12.04
N ASP A 233 -15.95 -10.34 -11.91
CA ASP A 233 -17.13 -10.35 -12.78
C ASP A 233 -17.93 -9.05 -12.60
N SER A 234 -17.80 -8.13 -13.55
CA SER A 234 -18.39 -6.79 -13.52
C SER A 234 -19.91 -6.80 -13.47
N ASP A 235 -20.54 -7.72 -14.21
CA ASP A 235 -22.00 -7.82 -14.26
C ASP A 235 -22.56 -8.33 -12.92
N ARG A 236 -21.83 -9.26 -12.32
CA ARG A 236 -22.15 -9.81 -11.01
C ARG A 236 -21.92 -8.79 -9.90
N ILE A 237 -20.84 -8.00 -9.97
CA ILE A 237 -20.57 -6.90 -9.04
C ILE A 237 -21.69 -5.86 -9.10
N ASP A 238 -22.08 -5.40 -10.29
CA ASP A 238 -23.18 -4.45 -10.47
C ASP A 238 -24.49 -4.99 -9.89
N LYS A 239 -24.81 -6.26 -10.20
CA LYS A 239 -25.99 -6.94 -9.66
C LYS A 239 -26.01 -6.99 -8.13
N LEU A 240 -24.88 -7.31 -7.51
CA LEU A 240 -24.76 -7.38 -6.05
C LEU A 240 -24.76 -5.98 -5.43
N PHE A 241 -24.04 -5.02 -6.01
CA PHE A 241 -24.03 -3.64 -5.52
C PHE A 241 -25.45 -3.03 -5.48
N ARG A 242 -26.27 -3.30 -6.49
CA ARG A 242 -27.67 -2.85 -6.55
C ARG A 242 -28.55 -3.42 -5.44
N GLN A 243 -28.15 -4.51 -4.80
CA GLN A 243 -28.87 -5.11 -3.67
C GLN A 243 -28.42 -4.55 -2.32
N SER A 244 -27.31 -3.80 -2.29
CA SER A 244 -26.78 -3.20 -1.06
C SER A 244 -27.53 -1.92 -0.65
N GLY A 245 -27.42 -1.56 0.61
CA GLY A 245 -27.92 -0.29 1.14
C GLY A 245 -27.21 0.96 0.59
N LEU A 246 -26.10 0.79 -0.12
CA LEU A 246 -25.39 1.90 -0.78
C LEU A 246 -25.96 2.23 -2.16
N TYR A 247 -26.77 1.36 -2.76
CA TYR A 247 -27.36 1.64 -4.05
C TYR A 247 -28.21 2.92 -4.02
N ARG A 248 -27.96 3.80 -4.99
CA ARG A 248 -28.70 5.05 -5.22
C ARG A 248 -28.74 5.36 -6.72
N PRO A 249 -29.72 6.17 -7.21
CA PRO A 249 -29.87 6.45 -8.66
C PRO A 249 -28.61 7.02 -9.31
N LYS A 250 -27.73 7.69 -8.57
CA LYS A 250 -26.44 8.18 -9.07
C LYS A 250 -25.55 7.04 -9.62
N TRP A 251 -25.74 5.80 -9.17
CA TRP A 251 -25.02 4.62 -9.70
C TRP A 251 -25.30 4.37 -11.18
N ASP A 252 -26.49 4.73 -11.66
CA ASP A 252 -26.92 4.56 -13.06
C ASP A 252 -26.45 5.68 -13.97
N GLU A 253 -25.91 6.77 -13.42
CA GLU A 253 -25.36 7.89 -14.21
C GLU A 253 -24.03 7.46 -14.83
N ARG A 254 -23.93 7.51 -16.19
CA ARG A 254 -22.68 7.26 -16.91
C ARG A 254 -21.69 8.37 -16.64
N HIS A 255 -20.59 8.09 -15.96
CA HIS A 255 -19.48 9.02 -15.71
C HIS A 255 -18.38 8.96 -16.79
N TYR A 256 -18.72 8.61 -18.02
CA TYR A 256 -17.78 8.73 -19.14
C TYR A 256 -18.20 9.88 -20.03
N GLY A 257 -17.50 11.00 -19.91
CA GLY A 257 -17.48 12.01 -20.93
C GLY A 257 -16.88 11.41 -22.20
N ASP A 258 -17.64 11.48 -23.31
CA ASP A 258 -17.11 11.28 -24.63
C ASP A 258 -16.03 12.34 -24.89
N GLY A 259 -14.78 11.91 -25.12
CA GLY A 259 -13.65 12.78 -25.46
C GLY A 259 -12.50 11.94 -25.97
#